data_9810577243a3a0039588990a2c33b516
#
_entry.id   9810577243a3a0039588990a2c33b516
#
_cell.length_a   1.000
_cell.length_b   1.000
_cell.length_c   1.000
_cell.angle_alpha   90.00
_cell.angle_beta   90.00
_cell.angle_gamma   90.00
#
_symmetry.space_group_name_H-M   'P 1'
#
loop_
_entity.id
_entity.type
_entity.pdbx_description
1 polymer ?
#
loop_
_entity_poly.entity_id
_entity_poly.type
_entity_poly.pdbx_seq_one_letter_code
_entity_poly.pdbx_strand_id
1 'polypeptide(L)'
;MNKLLPLLIGLSLGGFSVASQAENLLQVYQQARLSNPDLRSSAADRDAAFEKINESRSPLLPQLGLGADYTYNSGYRDARDTNSTTKSASLQLTQTIFDMSKWRALTLQEKTAGIQDVTYQTAQQTLILNTATAYFNVLNAIDTLSYTEAQKQSIYRELDQTTQRFNVGLVAITDVQNARSQYDSVLASEVSARNDLDNAVETLRQVTGNYYPSLASLNVDAFKTEKPQPVNALLKEAESRNLSLLSARLSQDLAREQIRSSETGHMPTLDLTASTGLSNNRYGGDRASANNTDNITGSNQVGLSFNLPLYSGGAVSSQVKQAQYAFVAASEQLESAHRSAIQTVRSSFNNVNASISSINAYKQAVISAQSSLDAMEAGYSVGTRTIVDVLDATTTLYNAKQQLANARYSYMINQLNIKSALGTLNEQDLQTLNNHLGKDIGTSPDIVAPENAQQAANADSAEPRSASKTTPVSNKSATRANSNPFGQ
;
A
#
# COMPACT_ATOMS: atom_id res chain seq x y z
N MET A 1 -32.05 -16.77 -30.69
CA MET A 1 -32.53 -15.50 -31.27
C MET A 1 -31.81 -14.34 -30.53
N ASN A 2 -30.60 -14.00 -30.88
CA ASN A 2 -29.96 -12.74 -30.44
C ASN A 2 -28.83 -12.44 -31.42
N LYS A 3 -29.16 -11.63 -32.45
CA LYS A 3 -28.22 -11.13 -33.47
C LYS A 3 -28.15 -9.61 -33.42
N LEU A 4 -27.72 -9.03 -32.28
CA LEU A 4 -27.57 -7.56 -32.17
C LEU A 4 -26.31 -7.14 -31.36
N LEU A 5 -25.27 -7.98 -31.30
CA LEU A 5 -24.09 -7.67 -30.52
C LEU A 5 -22.81 -7.24 -31.29
N PRO A 6 -22.75 -7.03 -32.60
CA PRO A 6 -21.54 -6.51 -33.22
C PRO A 6 -21.58 -5.04 -33.69
N LEU A 7 -22.57 -4.22 -33.29
CA LEU A 7 -22.69 -2.84 -33.80
C LEU A 7 -22.27 -1.75 -32.81
N LEU A 8 -21.75 -2.08 -31.62
CA LEU A 8 -21.35 -1.11 -30.58
C LEU A 8 -19.85 -1.02 -30.35
N ILE A 9 -19.02 -1.76 -31.10
CA ILE A 9 -17.55 -1.71 -31.00
C ILE A 9 -16.90 -0.77 -32.03
N GLY A 10 -17.67 -0.19 -32.93
CA GLY A 10 -17.16 0.60 -34.07
C GLY A 10 -17.07 2.12 -33.88
N LEU A 11 -17.39 2.70 -32.72
CA LEU A 11 -17.49 4.17 -32.59
C LEU A 11 -16.69 4.77 -31.42
N SER A 12 -15.63 4.13 -30.94
CA SER A 12 -14.77 4.70 -29.89
C SER A 12 -13.30 4.94 -30.33
N LEU A 13 -13.03 4.98 -31.61
CA LEU A 13 -11.74 5.40 -32.18
C LEU A 13 -11.80 6.83 -32.75
N GLY A 14 -12.59 7.70 -32.15
CA GLY A 14 -12.51 9.14 -32.33
C GLY A 14 -11.36 9.66 -31.48
N GLY A 15 -10.28 10.09 -32.12
CA GLY A 15 -9.09 10.61 -31.47
C GLY A 15 -9.41 11.71 -30.43
N PHE A 16 -9.35 11.37 -29.16
CA PHE A 16 -9.03 12.34 -28.14
C PHE A 16 -7.54 12.66 -28.30
N SER A 17 -7.24 13.73 -29.03
CA SER A 17 -6.02 14.46 -28.80
C SER A 17 -6.13 15.00 -27.38
N VAL A 18 -5.67 14.21 -26.41
CA VAL A 18 -5.43 14.67 -25.06
C VAL A 18 -4.36 15.73 -25.21
N ALA A 19 -4.76 17.00 -25.20
CA ALA A 19 -3.82 18.08 -24.91
C ALA A 19 -3.12 17.63 -23.62
N SER A 20 -1.81 17.44 -23.69
CA SER A 20 -0.97 17.10 -22.54
C SER A 20 -1.04 18.29 -21.58
N GLN A 21 -2.09 18.32 -20.78
CA GLN A 21 -2.12 19.16 -19.59
C GLN A 21 -1.36 18.38 -18.53
N ALA A 22 -0.41 19.02 -17.86
CA ALA A 22 0.28 18.42 -16.74
C ALA A 22 -0.74 17.90 -15.74
N GLU A 23 -0.53 16.66 -15.33
CA GLU A 23 -1.46 16.03 -14.38
C GLU A 23 -1.23 16.63 -13.00
N ASN A 24 -2.30 17.13 -12.43
CA ASN A 24 -2.28 17.70 -11.08
C ASN A 24 -2.43 16.58 -10.03
N LEU A 25 -2.11 16.90 -8.78
CA LEU A 25 -2.14 15.94 -7.66
C LEU A 25 -3.46 15.19 -7.55
N LEU A 26 -4.60 15.87 -7.77
CA LEU A 26 -5.91 15.27 -7.68
C LEU A 26 -6.15 14.24 -8.81
N GLN A 27 -5.75 14.57 -10.05
CA GLN A 27 -5.87 13.66 -11.19
C GLN A 27 -5.00 12.41 -11.00
N VAL A 28 -3.75 12.59 -10.54
CA VAL A 28 -2.84 11.49 -10.20
C VAL A 28 -3.45 10.58 -9.14
N TYR A 29 -4.04 11.15 -8.09
CA TYR A 29 -4.74 10.36 -7.07
C TYR A 29 -5.97 9.62 -7.61
N GLN A 30 -6.78 10.25 -8.46
CA GLN A 30 -7.96 9.61 -9.04
C GLN A 30 -7.56 8.40 -9.92
N GLN A 31 -6.47 8.51 -10.66
CA GLN A 31 -5.91 7.38 -11.40
C GLN A 31 -5.36 6.30 -10.46
N ALA A 32 -4.61 6.68 -9.42
CA ALA A 32 -4.12 5.75 -8.40
C ALA A 32 -5.26 4.97 -7.74
N ARG A 33 -6.37 5.64 -7.39
CA ARG A 33 -7.56 5.01 -6.79
C ARG A 33 -8.16 3.91 -7.65
N LEU A 34 -8.10 4.05 -8.98
CA LEU A 34 -8.64 3.07 -9.92
C LEU A 34 -7.67 1.90 -10.17
N SER A 35 -6.37 2.14 -10.10
CA SER A 35 -5.34 1.19 -10.52
C SER A 35 -4.60 0.52 -9.37
N ASN A 36 -4.56 1.12 -8.17
CA ASN A 36 -3.73 0.65 -7.06
C ASN A 36 -4.17 -0.75 -6.57
N PRO A 37 -3.25 -1.76 -6.58
CA PRO A 37 -3.57 -3.13 -6.23
C PRO A 37 -3.91 -3.30 -4.74
N ASP A 38 -3.24 -2.57 -3.84
CA ASP A 38 -3.41 -2.71 -2.39
C ASP A 38 -4.80 -2.22 -1.96
N LEU A 39 -5.27 -1.11 -2.54
CA LEU A 39 -6.63 -0.62 -2.29
C LEU A 39 -7.69 -1.59 -2.83
N ARG A 40 -7.46 -2.16 -4.03
CA ARG A 40 -8.38 -3.15 -4.63
C ARG A 40 -8.41 -4.44 -3.83
N SER A 41 -7.25 -4.89 -3.32
CA SER A 41 -7.19 -6.05 -2.41
C SER A 41 -7.97 -5.77 -1.12
N SER A 42 -7.75 -4.64 -0.48
CA SER A 42 -8.48 -4.25 0.73
C SER A 42 -10.00 -4.11 0.51
N ALA A 43 -10.43 -3.65 -0.68
CA ALA A 43 -11.83 -3.62 -1.07
C ALA A 43 -12.42 -5.03 -1.19
N ALA A 44 -11.69 -5.95 -1.83
CA ALA A 44 -12.10 -7.34 -1.96
C ALA A 44 -12.18 -8.05 -0.60
N ASP A 45 -11.22 -7.80 0.31
CA ASP A 45 -11.23 -8.33 1.67
C ASP A 45 -12.44 -7.82 2.47
N ARG A 46 -12.79 -6.54 2.32
CA ARG A 46 -14.01 -5.96 2.90
C ARG A 46 -15.25 -6.67 2.37
N ASP A 47 -15.38 -6.78 1.04
CA ASP A 47 -16.54 -7.39 0.41
C ASP A 47 -16.67 -8.87 0.79
N ALA A 48 -15.55 -9.61 0.88
CA ALA A 48 -15.51 -10.98 1.38
C ALA A 48 -15.96 -11.07 2.86
N ALA A 49 -15.57 -10.11 3.72
CA ALA A 49 -16.01 -10.09 5.11
C ALA A 49 -17.52 -9.83 5.25
N PHE A 50 -18.09 -8.98 4.39
CA PHE A 50 -19.54 -8.77 4.33
C PHE A 50 -20.28 -9.99 3.78
N GLU A 51 -19.75 -10.69 2.76
CA GLU A 51 -20.35 -11.92 2.25
C GLU A 51 -20.33 -13.04 3.30
N LYS A 52 -19.31 -13.07 4.15
CA LYS A 52 -19.20 -14.01 5.26
C LYS A 52 -20.33 -13.86 6.31
N ILE A 53 -21.01 -12.72 6.35
CA ILE A 53 -22.25 -12.53 7.12
C ILE A 53 -23.34 -13.46 6.59
N ASN A 54 -23.50 -13.56 5.26
CA ASN A 54 -24.46 -14.46 4.63
C ASN A 54 -24.13 -15.93 4.89
N GLU A 55 -22.83 -16.29 4.85
CA GLU A 55 -22.36 -17.62 5.26
C GLU A 55 -22.73 -17.91 6.71
N SER A 56 -22.46 -16.96 7.64
CA SER A 56 -22.79 -17.12 9.07
C SER A 56 -24.29 -17.15 9.38
N ARG A 57 -25.10 -16.61 8.48
CA ARG A 57 -26.58 -16.70 8.54
C ARG A 57 -27.10 -18.04 8.06
N SER A 58 -26.38 -18.72 7.15
CA SER A 58 -26.86 -19.96 6.51
C SER A 58 -27.23 -21.07 7.50
N PRO A 59 -26.53 -21.30 8.64
CA PRO A 59 -26.92 -22.31 9.63
C PRO A 59 -28.24 -22.03 10.35
N LEU A 60 -28.78 -20.82 10.22
CA LEU A 60 -30.10 -20.43 10.74
C LEU A 60 -31.23 -20.71 9.73
N LEU A 61 -30.91 -21.03 8.48
CA LEU A 61 -31.84 -21.33 7.42
C LEU A 61 -31.97 -22.86 7.21
N PRO A 62 -33.06 -23.33 6.54
CA PRO A 62 -33.22 -24.75 6.25
C PRO A 62 -32.04 -25.28 5.42
N GLN A 63 -31.46 -26.39 5.85
CA GLN A 63 -30.41 -27.11 5.15
C GLN A 63 -31.00 -28.36 4.49
N LEU A 64 -30.86 -28.51 3.18
CA LEU A 64 -31.34 -29.67 2.44
C LEU A 64 -30.16 -30.41 1.82
N GLY A 65 -30.01 -31.67 2.16
CA GLY A 65 -28.93 -32.55 1.67
C GLY A 65 -29.49 -33.82 1.02
N LEU A 66 -28.89 -34.23 -0.09
CA LEU A 66 -29.11 -35.52 -0.71
C LEU A 66 -27.87 -36.39 -0.50
N GLY A 67 -28.06 -37.56 0.12
CA GLY A 67 -27.01 -38.55 0.34
C GLY A 67 -27.30 -39.85 -0.43
N ALA A 68 -26.29 -40.50 -0.92
CA ALA A 68 -26.38 -41.86 -1.46
C ALA A 68 -25.17 -42.68 -0.96
N ASP A 69 -25.44 -43.81 -0.36
CA ASP A 69 -24.42 -44.66 0.24
C ASP A 69 -24.45 -46.07 -0.34
N TYR A 70 -23.27 -46.62 -0.56
CA TYR A 70 -23.07 -47.99 -0.88
C TYR A 70 -22.08 -48.59 0.13
N THR A 71 -22.56 -49.50 0.97
CA THR A 71 -21.75 -50.11 2.01
C THR A 71 -21.70 -51.62 1.84
N TYR A 72 -20.51 -52.17 1.76
CA TYR A 72 -20.29 -53.60 1.80
C TYR A 72 -19.63 -53.96 3.13
N ASN A 73 -20.30 -54.80 3.90
CA ASN A 73 -19.78 -55.35 5.15
C ASN A 73 -19.45 -56.83 4.95
N SER A 74 -18.26 -57.25 5.36
CA SER A 74 -17.86 -58.65 5.44
C SER A 74 -17.44 -58.97 6.85
N GLY A 75 -17.81 -60.15 7.30
CA GLY A 75 -17.46 -60.59 8.65
C GLY A 75 -17.81 -62.07 8.88
N TYR A 76 -17.45 -62.62 10.04
CA TYR A 76 -17.72 -63.98 10.47
C TYR A 76 -18.46 -63.95 11.83
N ARG A 77 -19.40 -64.81 11.95
CA ARG A 77 -20.02 -65.13 13.24
C ARG A 77 -20.19 -66.66 13.33
N ASP A 78 -19.56 -67.28 14.32
CA ASP A 78 -19.61 -68.71 14.55
C ASP A 78 -19.24 -69.52 13.28
N ALA A 79 -18.15 -69.16 12.60
CA ALA A 79 -17.66 -69.71 11.36
C ALA A 79 -18.61 -69.56 10.11
N ARG A 80 -19.63 -68.69 10.21
CA ARG A 80 -20.56 -68.39 9.13
C ARG A 80 -20.30 -66.99 8.56
N ASP A 81 -20.31 -66.84 7.24
CA ASP A 81 -20.18 -65.57 6.54
C ASP A 81 -21.39 -64.68 6.87
N THR A 82 -21.09 -63.44 7.31
CA THR A 82 -22.10 -62.38 7.61
C THR A 82 -22.00 -61.23 6.62
N ASN A 83 -21.78 -61.51 5.36
CA ASN A 83 -21.62 -60.46 4.34
C ASN A 83 -22.96 -59.73 4.10
N SER A 84 -22.92 -58.45 3.98
CA SER A 84 -24.08 -57.63 3.59
C SER A 84 -23.70 -56.45 2.70
N THR A 85 -24.57 -56.15 1.76
CA THR A 85 -24.48 -54.98 0.91
C THR A 85 -25.71 -54.10 1.17
N THR A 86 -25.46 -52.86 1.58
CA THR A 86 -26.51 -51.86 1.79
C THR A 86 -26.37 -50.80 0.73
N LYS A 87 -27.44 -50.52 -0.01
CA LYS A 87 -27.58 -49.36 -0.93
C LYS A 87 -28.63 -48.46 -0.34
N SER A 88 -28.31 -47.19 -0.11
CA SER A 88 -29.27 -46.24 0.39
C SER A 88 -29.19 -44.91 -0.37
N ALA A 89 -30.34 -44.25 -0.48
CA ALA A 89 -30.46 -42.89 -0.92
C ALA A 89 -31.41 -42.16 0.02
N SER A 90 -30.99 -40.98 0.48
CA SER A 90 -31.79 -40.20 1.45
C SER A 90 -31.76 -38.73 1.16
N LEU A 91 -32.89 -38.07 1.34
CA LEU A 91 -33.03 -36.63 1.34
C LEU A 91 -33.25 -36.20 2.78
N GLN A 92 -32.44 -35.28 3.28
CA GLN A 92 -32.49 -34.78 4.65
C GLN A 92 -32.67 -33.30 4.70
N LEU A 93 -33.65 -32.80 5.44
CA LEU A 93 -33.85 -31.41 5.82
C LEU A 93 -33.46 -31.22 7.28
N THR A 94 -32.63 -30.26 7.57
CA THR A 94 -32.31 -29.82 8.95
C THR A 94 -32.60 -28.34 9.06
N GLN A 95 -33.39 -27.96 10.11
CA GLN A 95 -33.71 -26.57 10.41
C GLN A 95 -33.45 -26.31 11.86
N THR A 96 -32.55 -25.40 12.15
CA THR A 96 -32.37 -24.88 13.50
C THR A 96 -33.56 -24.03 13.89
N ILE A 97 -34.27 -24.42 14.96
CA ILE A 97 -35.39 -23.67 15.54
C ILE A 97 -34.88 -22.71 16.61
N PHE A 98 -33.97 -23.19 17.47
CA PHE A 98 -33.35 -22.37 18.49
C PHE A 98 -31.90 -22.84 18.72
N ASP A 99 -30.96 -21.92 18.47
CA ASP A 99 -29.55 -22.11 18.81
C ASP A 99 -28.92 -20.71 18.96
N MET A 100 -28.71 -20.28 20.20
CA MET A 100 -28.16 -18.97 20.51
C MET A 100 -26.69 -18.85 20.04
N SER A 101 -25.95 -19.96 19.97
CA SER A 101 -24.57 -19.92 19.50
C SER A 101 -24.45 -19.47 18.01
N LYS A 102 -25.36 -19.95 17.18
CA LYS A 102 -25.45 -19.55 15.75
C LYS A 102 -25.84 -18.07 15.60
N TRP A 103 -26.76 -17.58 16.42
CA TRP A 103 -27.11 -16.16 16.45
C TRP A 103 -25.92 -15.28 16.91
N ARG A 104 -25.18 -15.71 17.93
CA ARG A 104 -23.98 -14.98 18.37
C ARG A 104 -22.85 -15.04 17.34
N ALA A 105 -22.68 -16.16 16.66
CA ALA A 105 -21.73 -16.28 15.55
C ALA A 105 -22.03 -15.28 14.42
N LEU A 106 -23.32 -15.10 14.06
CA LEU A 106 -23.74 -14.08 13.09
C LEU A 106 -23.38 -12.68 13.59
N THR A 107 -23.70 -12.34 14.85
CA THR A 107 -23.36 -11.02 15.43
C THR A 107 -21.86 -10.79 15.48
N LEU A 108 -21.04 -11.80 15.81
CA LEU A 108 -19.58 -11.70 15.77
C LEU A 108 -19.07 -11.42 14.36
N GLN A 109 -19.65 -12.06 13.33
CA GLN A 109 -19.26 -11.83 11.95
C GLN A 109 -19.66 -10.43 11.45
N GLU A 110 -20.83 -9.91 11.86
CA GLU A 110 -21.24 -8.53 11.56
C GLU A 110 -20.25 -7.51 12.16
N LYS A 111 -19.81 -7.73 13.41
CA LYS A 111 -18.77 -6.87 14.05
C LYS A 111 -17.42 -7.00 13.36
N THR A 112 -17.03 -8.19 12.94
CA THR A 112 -15.78 -8.45 12.19
C THR A 112 -15.81 -7.73 10.83
N ALA A 113 -16.93 -7.78 10.12
CA ALA A 113 -17.11 -7.04 8.87
C ALA A 113 -17.02 -5.51 9.09
N GLY A 114 -17.53 -4.99 10.21
CA GLY A 114 -17.37 -3.59 10.57
C GLY A 114 -15.91 -3.19 10.80
N ILE A 115 -15.09 -4.05 11.42
CA ILE A 115 -13.64 -3.82 11.58
C ILE A 115 -12.96 -3.80 10.20
N GLN A 116 -13.34 -4.71 9.30
CA GLN A 116 -12.78 -4.77 7.95
C GLN A 116 -13.15 -3.54 7.11
N ASP A 117 -14.33 -2.97 7.31
CA ASP A 117 -14.71 -1.70 6.68
C ASP A 117 -13.83 -0.53 7.13
N VAL A 118 -13.52 -0.44 8.42
CA VAL A 118 -12.57 0.56 8.95
C VAL A 118 -11.16 0.34 8.40
N THR A 119 -10.75 -0.91 8.21
CA THR A 119 -9.46 -1.25 7.57
C THR A 119 -9.42 -0.74 6.13
N TYR A 120 -10.50 -0.91 5.37
CA TYR A 120 -10.60 -0.36 4.02
C TYR A 120 -10.55 1.18 3.99
N GLN A 121 -11.24 1.87 4.92
CA GLN A 121 -11.17 3.32 5.05
C GLN A 121 -9.74 3.79 5.37
N THR A 122 -9.03 3.04 6.20
CA THR A 122 -7.61 3.30 6.50
C THR A 122 -6.73 3.13 5.26
N ALA A 123 -6.98 2.10 4.45
CA ALA A 123 -6.28 1.89 3.18
C ALA A 123 -6.53 3.04 2.19
N GLN A 124 -7.76 3.59 2.14
CA GLN A 124 -8.06 4.77 1.33
C GLN A 124 -7.24 6.00 1.77
N GLN A 125 -7.19 6.29 3.08
CA GLN A 125 -6.38 7.41 3.60
C GLN A 125 -4.89 7.20 3.36
N THR A 126 -4.41 5.98 3.51
CA THR A 126 -3.02 5.61 3.20
C THR A 126 -2.69 5.84 1.74
N LEU A 127 -3.58 5.49 0.81
CA LEU A 127 -3.37 5.75 -0.61
C LEU A 127 -3.29 7.26 -0.91
N ILE A 128 -4.17 8.08 -0.29
CA ILE A 128 -4.11 9.55 -0.42
C ILE A 128 -2.74 10.06 0.00
N LEU A 129 -2.28 9.65 1.19
CA LEU A 129 -1.00 10.08 1.75
C LEU A 129 0.20 9.62 0.90
N ASN A 130 0.21 8.34 0.50
CA ASN A 130 1.29 7.76 -0.31
C ASN A 130 1.37 8.42 -1.69
N THR A 131 0.23 8.67 -2.34
CA THR A 131 0.19 9.35 -3.64
C THR A 131 0.72 10.79 -3.53
N ALA A 132 0.26 11.54 -2.53
CA ALA A 132 0.72 12.90 -2.31
C ALA A 132 2.21 12.95 -1.95
N THR A 133 2.68 12.04 -1.11
CA THR A 133 4.09 11.95 -0.73
C THR A 133 4.97 11.62 -1.93
N ALA A 134 4.59 10.64 -2.75
CA ALA A 134 5.31 10.29 -3.97
C ALA A 134 5.34 11.47 -4.96
N TYR A 135 4.20 12.14 -5.15
CA TYR A 135 4.09 13.32 -6.02
C TYR A 135 5.04 14.45 -5.58
N PHE A 136 5.01 14.82 -4.29
CA PHE A 136 5.88 15.89 -3.77
C PHE A 136 7.35 15.48 -3.74
N ASN A 137 7.67 14.20 -3.59
CA ASN A 137 9.06 13.72 -3.71
C ASN A 137 9.59 13.87 -5.13
N VAL A 138 8.77 13.62 -6.17
CA VAL A 138 9.17 13.90 -7.57
C VAL A 138 9.43 15.40 -7.75
N LEU A 139 8.53 16.28 -7.29
CA LEU A 139 8.75 17.72 -7.40
C LEU A 139 10.01 18.18 -6.64
N ASN A 140 10.26 17.63 -5.46
CA ASN A 140 11.47 17.94 -4.69
C ASN A 140 12.75 17.48 -5.41
N ALA A 141 12.72 16.32 -6.06
CA ALA A 141 13.83 15.82 -6.85
C ALA A 141 14.08 16.69 -8.09
N ILE A 142 13.02 17.15 -8.77
CA ILE A 142 13.11 18.10 -9.88
C ILE A 142 13.75 19.43 -9.44
N ASP A 143 13.28 20.00 -8.33
CA ASP A 143 13.83 21.25 -7.80
C ASP A 143 15.30 21.06 -7.38
N THR A 144 15.65 19.94 -6.77
CA THR A 144 17.02 19.60 -6.38
C THR A 144 17.93 19.51 -7.61
N LEU A 145 17.50 18.82 -8.67
CA LEU A 145 18.24 18.74 -9.92
C LEU A 145 18.41 20.12 -10.54
N SER A 146 17.34 20.91 -10.64
CA SER A 146 17.36 22.26 -11.19
C SER A 146 18.34 23.19 -10.46
N TYR A 147 18.38 23.14 -9.11
CA TYR A 147 19.34 23.93 -8.32
C TYR A 147 20.77 23.42 -8.49
N THR A 148 20.98 22.11 -8.60
CA THR A 148 22.30 21.51 -8.82
C THR A 148 22.84 21.91 -10.21
N GLU A 149 22.02 21.93 -11.24
CA GLU A 149 22.39 22.41 -12.58
C GLU A 149 22.68 23.90 -12.62
N ALA A 150 21.87 24.71 -11.95
CA ALA A 150 22.13 26.13 -11.83
C ALA A 150 23.45 26.40 -11.06
N GLN A 151 23.74 25.61 -10.03
CA GLN A 151 25.02 25.65 -9.31
C GLN A 151 26.19 25.26 -10.24
N LYS A 152 26.05 24.17 -10.99
CA LYS A 152 27.04 23.73 -12.00
C LYS A 152 27.37 24.83 -13.01
N GLN A 153 26.35 25.48 -13.58
CA GLN A 153 26.53 26.57 -14.51
C GLN A 153 27.24 27.79 -13.90
N SER A 154 26.92 28.10 -12.62
CA SER A 154 27.59 29.17 -11.88
C SER A 154 29.06 28.86 -11.69
N ILE A 155 29.37 27.66 -11.16
CA ILE A 155 30.77 27.24 -10.93
C ILE A 155 31.54 27.09 -12.26
N TYR A 156 30.89 26.65 -13.34
CA TYR A 156 31.52 26.60 -14.64
C TYR A 156 31.95 27.99 -15.13
N ARG A 157 31.14 29.02 -14.95
CA ARG A 157 31.48 30.40 -15.29
C ARG A 157 32.68 30.90 -14.48
N GLU A 158 32.73 30.56 -13.19
CA GLU A 158 33.87 30.89 -12.31
C GLU A 158 35.14 30.17 -12.74
N LEU A 159 35.05 28.90 -13.14
CA LEU A 159 36.19 28.11 -13.68
C LEU A 159 36.71 28.74 -14.99
N ASP A 160 35.82 29.11 -15.91
CA ASP A 160 36.20 29.75 -17.17
C ASP A 160 36.88 31.10 -16.93
N GLN A 161 36.28 31.94 -16.10
CA GLN A 161 36.86 33.26 -15.73
C GLN A 161 38.23 33.11 -15.06
N THR A 162 38.37 32.18 -14.11
CA THR A 162 39.64 31.94 -13.42
C THR A 162 40.70 31.37 -14.36
N THR A 163 40.31 30.52 -15.31
CA THR A 163 41.21 30.00 -16.34
C THR A 163 41.70 31.11 -17.26
N GLN A 164 40.82 32.06 -17.69
CA GLN A 164 41.23 33.21 -18.50
C GLN A 164 42.15 34.14 -17.74
N ARG A 165 41.91 34.41 -16.45
CA ARG A 165 42.81 35.23 -15.61
C ARG A 165 44.17 34.55 -15.39
N PHE A 166 44.24 33.25 -15.30
CA PHE A 166 45.48 32.49 -15.24
C PHE A 166 46.30 32.64 -16.53
N ASN A 167 45.64 32.53 -17.69
CA ASN A 167 46.29 32.63 -18.97
C ASN A 167 46.97 34.00 -19.22
N VAL A 168 46.46 35.05 -18.57
CA VAL A 168 47.09 36.40 -18.59
C VAL A 168 47.95 36.70 -17.37
N GLY A 169 48.20 35.70 -16.51
CA GLY A 169 49.13 35.80 -15.36
C GLY A 169 48.56 36.53 -14.14
N LEU A 170 47.24 36.70 -13.99
CA LEU A 170 46.60 37.44 -12.91
C LEU A 170 46.31 36.60 -11.68
N VAL A 171 46.22 35.27 -11.82
CA VAL A 171 45.93 34.32 -10.70
C VAL A 171 46.87 33.10 -10.78
N ALA A 172 46.96 32.33 -9.68
CA ALA A 172 47.78 31.12 -9.61
C ALA A 172 47.07 29.91 -10.23
N ILE A 173 47.83 28.92 -10.70
CA ILE A 173 47.27 27.63 -11.19
C ILE A 173 46.45 26.91 -10.11
N THR A 174 46.75 27.11 -8.84
CA THR A 174 46.02 26.57 -7.67
C THR A 174 44.55 27.02 -7.69
N ASP A 175 44.27 28.24 -8.10
CA ASP A 175 42.93 28.80 -8.17
C ASP A 175 42.10 28.10 -9.28
N VAL A 176 42.73 27.83 -10.43
CA VAL A 176 42.10 27.03 -11.51
C VAL A 176 41.83 25.61 -11.04
N GLN A 177 42.76 24.98 -10.34
CA GLN A 177 42.58 23.62 -9.82
C GLN A 177 41.48 23.53 -8.73
N ASN A 178 41.36 24.53 -7.86
CA ASN A 178 40.27 24.63 -6.89
C ASN A 178 38.91 24.76 -7.57
N ALA A 179 38.77 25.65 -8.57
CA ALA A 179 37.56 25.83 -9.34
C ALA A 179 37.17 24.56 -10.13
N ARG A 180 38.17 23.87 -10.69
CA ARG A 180 37.96 22.60 -11.38
C ARG A 180 37.51 21.49 -10.45
N SER A 181 38.16 21.36 -9.32
CA SER A 181 37.75 20.36 -8.29
C SER A 181 36.31 20.57 -7.83
N GLN A 182 35.90 21.83 -7.64
CA GLN A 182 34.51 22.15 -7.28
C GLN A 182 33.53 21.83 -8.41
N TYR A 183 33.87 22.13 -9.64
CA TYR A 183 33.07 21.79 -10.83
C TYR A 183 32.87 20.27 -10.94
N ASP A 184 33.95 19.48 -10.83
CA ASP A 184 33.91 18.04 -10.91
C ASP A 184 33.06 17.44 -9.76
N SER A 185 33.10 18.05 -8.57
CA SER A 185 32.27 17.67 -7.42
C SER A 185 30.78 17.90 -7.67
N VAL A 186 30.41 19.04 -8.25
CA VAL A 186 29.02 19.35 -8.56
C VAL A 186 28.52 18.50 -9.74
N LEU A 187 29.38 18.17 -10.70
CA LEU A 187 29.06 17.22 -11.76
C LEU A 187 28.67 15.84 -11.20
N ALA A 188 29.42 15.34 -10.20
CA ALA A 188 29.06 14.10 -9.50
C ALA A 188 27.72 14.23 -8.75
N SER A 189 27.46 15.39 -8.13
CA SER A 189 26.19 15.67 -7.45
C SER A 189 25.00 15.71 -8.44
N GLU A 190 25.20 16.22 -9.65
CA GLU A 190 24.20 16.21 -10.70
C GLU A 190 23.81 14.78 -11.12
N VAL A 191 24.80 13.90 -11.29
CA VAL A 191 24.53 12.48 -11.60
C VAL A 191 23.67 11.83 -10.50
N SER A 192 23.98 12.11 -9.23
CA SER A 192 23.15 11.63 -8.12
C SER A 192 21.73 12.20 -8.16
N ALA A 193 21.58 13.51 -8.37
CA ALA A 193 20.28 14.17 -8.43
C ALA A 193 19.40 13.65 -9.60
N ARG A 194 20.01 13.30 -10.74
CA ARG A 194 19.29 12.65 -11.86
C ARG A 194 18.77 11.28 -11.47
N ASN A 195 19.61 10.45 -10.86
CA ASN A 195 19.22 9.14 -10.39
C ASN A 195 18.13 9.22 -9.29
N ASP A 196 18.21 10.22 -8.41
CA ASP A 196 17.19 10.43 -7.39
C ASP A 196 15.84 10.84 -8.01
N LEU A 197 15.85 11.62 -9.08
CA LEU A 197 14.64 11.96 -9.83
C LEU A 197 14.03 10.71 -10.51
N ASP A 198 14.84 9.90 -11.19
CA ASP A 198 14.37 8.66 -11.83
C ASP A 198 13.73 7.71 -10.78
N ASN A 199 14.38 7.53 -9.64
CA ASN A 199 13.86 6.72 -8.54
C ASN A 199 12.55 7.29 -7.96
N ALA A 200 12.43 8.61 -7.83
CA ALA A 200 11.21 9.24 -7.37
C ALA A 200 10.05 9.05 -8.36
N VAL A 201 10.31 9.15 -9.66
CA VAL A 201 9.33 8.89 -10.73
C VAL A 201 8.88 7.43 -10.71
N GLU A 202 9.80 6.46 -10.56
CA GLU A 202 9.44 5.05 -10.45
C GLU A 202 8.64 4.75 -9.17
N THR A 203 8.92 5.45 -8.07
CA THR A 203 8.12 5.35 -6.84
C THR A 203 6.69 5.86 -7.05
N LEU A 204 6.52 6.98 -7.75
CA LEU A 204 5.19 7.48 -8.13
C LEU A 204 4.46 6.50 -9.04
N ARG A 205 5.16 5.92 -10.01
CA ARG A 205 4.63 4.88 -10.90
C ARG A 205 4.21 3.63 -10.14
N GLN A 206 4.97 3.19 -9.13
CA GLN A 206 4.59 2.06 -8.27
C GLN A 206 3.24 2.29 -7.59
N VAL A 207 3.01 3.49 -7.06
CA VAL A 207 1.77 3.84 -6.35
C VAL A 207 0.58 3.97 -7.29
N THR A 208 0.79 4.57 -8.48
CA THR A 208 -0.28 4.97 -9.41
C THR A 208 -0.49 4.01 -10.57
N GLY A 209 0.50 3.17 -10.88
CA GLY A 209 0.51 2.27 -12.04
C GLY A 209 0.80 2.97 -13.38
N ASN A 210 0.96 4.30 -13.41
CA ASN A 210 1.11 5.10 -14.63
C ASN A 210 2.38 5.93 -14.60
N TYR A 211 2.88 6.24 -15.79
CA TYR A 211 3.97 7.19 -15.99
C TYR A 211 3.41 8.57 -16.37
N TYR A 212 3.92 9.61 -15.74
CA TYR A 212 3.51 11.00 -15.97
C TYR A 212 4.65 11.79 -16.59
N PRO A 213 4.55 12.20 -17.86
CA PRO A 213 5.61 12.94 -18.53
C PRO A 213 5.76 14.38 -18.02
N SER A 214 4.71 14.93 -17.40
CA SER A 214 4.73 16.25 -16.76
C SER A 214 3.81 16.30 -15.57
N LEU A 215 4.19 17.06 -14.56
CA LEU A 215 3.40 17.28 -13.33
C LEU A 215 3.23 18.78 -13.10
N ALA A 216 2.18 19.16 -12.37
CA ALA A 216 2.00 20.54 -11.94
C ALA A 216 2.98 20.87 -10.80
N SER A 217 3.86 21.88 -11.02
CA SER A 217 4.87 22.30 -10.03
C SER A 217 4.28 23.16 -8.93
N LEU A 218 5.01 23.33 -7.83
CA LEU A 218 4.61 24.22 -6.74
C LEU A 218 4.66 25.70 -7.18
N ASN A 219 3.54 26.41 -7.04
CA ASN A 219 3.49 27.86 -7.21
C ASN A 219 4.04 28.55 -5.95
N VAL A 220 5.33 28.91 -6.02
CA VAL A 220 6.06 29.50 -4.89
C VAL A 220 5.46 30.85 -4.46
N ASP A 221 4.90 31.64 -5.40
CA ASP A 221 4.35 32.97 -5.13
C ASP A 221 2.98 32.89 -4.43
N ALA A 222 2.20 31.85 -4.78
CA ALA A 222 0.89 31.60 -4.13
C ALA A 222 1.03 30.78 -2.84
N PHE A 223 2.19 30.21 -2.56
CA PHE A 223 2.41 29.34 -1.42
C PHE A 223 2.37 30.11 -0.09
N LYS A 224 1.44 29.72 0.78
CA LYS A 224 1.28 30.27 2.13
C LYS A 224 1.26 29.17 3.17
N THR A 225 1.84 29.46 4.32
CA THR A 225 1.80 28.55 5.46
C THR A 225 0.67 28.94 6.40
N GLU A 226 -0.12 27.96 6.83
CA GLU A 226 -1.20 28.13 7.80
C GLU A 226 -0.84 27.39 9.10
N LYS A 227 -1.10 28.05 10.24
CA LYS A 227 -0.90 27.40 11.53
C LYS A 227 -2.02 26.41 11.79
N PRO A 228 -1.71 25.22 12.31
CA PRO A 228 -2.73 24.26 12.70
C PRO A 228 -3.59 24.80 13.85
N GLN A 229 -4.77 24.23 14.02
CA GLN A 229 -5.62 24.51 15.17
C GLN A 229 -4.91 24.17 16.50
N PRO A 230 -5.34 24.71 17.64
CA PRO A 230 -4.76 24.36 18.93
C PRO A 230 -4.79 22.85 19.19
N VAL A 231 -3.70 22.31 19.74
CA VAL A 231 -3.51 20.87 19.92
C VAL A 231 -4.65 20.18 20.68
N ASN A 232 -5.28 20.87 21.66
CA ASN A 232 -6.39 20.32 22.43
C ASN A 232 -7.66 20.12 21.58
N ALA A 233 -7.91 20.98 20.59
CA ALA A 233 -9.01 20.82 19.65
C ALA A 233 -8.76 19.62 18.72
N LEU A 234 -7.52 19.48 18.23
CA LEU A 234 -7.11 18.36 17.40
C LEU A 234 -7.20 17.02 18.14
N LEU A 235 -6.80 16.97 19.41
CA LEU A 235 -6.92 15.77 20.24
C LEU A 235 -8.37 15.33 20.41
N LYS A 236 -9.27 16.29 20.68
CA LYS A 236 -10.71 15.99 20.79
C LYS A 236 -11.32 15.49 19.48
N GLU A 237 -10.88 16.04 18.35
CA GLU A 237 -11.29 15.55 17.03
C GLU A 237 -10.78 14.14 16.76
N ALA A 238 -9.50 13.86 17.07
CA ALA A 238 -8.90 12.56 16.91
C ALA A 238 -9.59 11.48 17.77
N GLU A 239 -9.99 11.80 19.01
CA GLU A 239 -10.72 10.88 19.87
C GLU A 239 -12.02 10.37 19.25
N SER A 240 -12.65 11.17 18.39
CA SER A 240 -13.93 10.82 17.75
C SER A 240 -13.78 10.22 16.35
N ARG A 241 -12.71 10.56 15.62
CA ARG A 241 -12.58 10.26 14.17
C ARG A 241 -11.38 9.41 13.80
N ASN A 242 -10.38 9.26 14.68
CA ASN A 242 -9.19 8.48 14.37
C ASN A 242 -9.55 7.01 14.08
N LEU A 243 -9.17 6.53 12.87
CA LEU A 243 -9.56 5.20 12.40
C LEU A 243 -8.89 4.06 13.18
N SER A 244 -7.64 4.24 13.63
CA SER A 244 -6.96 3.25 14.46
C SER A 244 -7.63 3.10 15.82
N LEU A 245 -8.06 4.22 16.42
CA LEU A 245 -8.81 4.21 17.67
C LEU A 245 -10.20 3.59 17.50
N LEU A 246 -10.87 3.89 16.38
CA LEU A 246 -12.16 3.27 16.04
C LEU A 246 -12.02 1.75 15.86
N SER A 247 -11.00 1.30 15.14
CA SER A 247 -10.71 -0.13 14.97
C SER A 247 -10.46 -0.84 16.32
N ALA A 248 -9.71 -0.21 17.23
CA ALA A 248 -9.45 -0.75 18.56
C ALA A 248 -10.72 -0.82 19.41
N ARG A 249 -11.63 0.19 19.34
CA ARG A 249 -12.94 0.17 20.01
C ARG A 249 -13.83 -0.96 19.49
N LEU A 250 -13.88 -1.15 18.17
CA LEU A 250 -14.64 -2.23 17.55
C LEU A 250 -14.07 -3.60 17.93
N SER A 251 -12.74 -3.73 18.03
CA SER A 251 -12.08 -4.95 18.48
C SER A 251 -12.37 -5.27 19.94
N GLN A 252 -12.42 -4.26 20.81
CA GLN A 252 -12.85 -4.45 22.21
C GLN A 252 -14.32 -4.88 22.29
N ASP A 253 -15.19 -4.28 21.47
CA ASP A 253 -16.62 -4.65 21.45
C ASP A 253 -16.83 -6.06 20.87
N LEU A 254 -16.02 -6.46 19.88
CA LEU A 254 -15.98 -7.85 19.39
C LEU A 254 -15.58 -8.83 20.50
N ALA A 255 -14.53 -8.51 21.27
CA ALA A 255 -14.08 -9.34 22.39
C ALA A 255 -15.15 -9.45 23.50
N ARG A 256 -15.92 -8.37 23.75
CA ARG A 256 -17.06 -8.41 24.66
C ARG A 256 -18.16 -9.36 24.16
N GLU A 257 -18.46 -9.32 22.86
CA GLU A 257 -19.46 -10.22 22.28
C GLU A 257 -18.98 -11.67 22.27
N GLN A 258 -17.66 -11.91 22.18
CA GLN A 258 -17.07 -13.23 22.31
C GLN A 258 -17.34 -13.87 23.70
N ILE A 259 -17.38 -13.08 24.78
CA ILE A 259 -17.78 -13.58 26.13
C ILE A 259 -19.20 -14.11 26.03
N ARG A 260 -20.14 -13.31 25.51
CA ARG A 260 -21.55 -13.71 25.37
C ARG A 260 -21.70 -14.94 24.45
N SER A 261 -20.88 -15.03 23.38
CA SER A 261 -20.87 -16.22 22.54
C SER A 261 -20.40 -17.47 23.29
N SER A 262 -19.38 -17.35 24.14
CA SER A 262 -18.88 -18.46 24.94
C SER A 262 -19.90 -18.91 26.00
N GLU A 263 -20.69 -17.99 26.55
CA GLU A 263 -21.77 -18.30 27.54
C GLU A 263 -22.90 -19.15 26.92
N THR A 264 -23.10 -19.09 25.59
CA THR A 264 -24.12 -19.88 24.90
C THR A 264 -23.87 -21.37 24.96
N GLY A 265 -22.65 -21.81 25.29
CA GLY A 265 -22.37 -23.24 25.54
C GLY A 265 -23.16 -23.88 26.69
N HIS A 266 -23.80 -23.07 27.54
CA HIS A 266 -24.74 -23.55 28.58
C HIS A 266 -26.21 -23.50 28.12
N MET A 267 -26.51 -22.97 26.94
CA MET A 267 -27.88 -22.81 26.45
C MET A 267 -28.38 -24.06 25.73
N PRO A 268 -29.70 -24.31 25.72
CA PRO A 268 -30.26 -25.40 24.95
C PRO A 268 -30.20 -25.14 23.44
N THR A 269 -30.23 -26.19 22.64
CA THR A 269 -30.46 -26.18 21.23
C THR A 269 -31.72 -26.97 20.86
N LEU A 270 -32.41 -26.52 19.81
CA LEU A 270 -33.61 -27.19 19.31
C LEU A 270 -33.53 -27.20 17.76
N ASP A 271 -33.45 -28.38 17.20
CA ASP A 271 -33.37 -28.60 15.77
C ASP A 271 -34.57 -29.44 15.28
N LEU A 272 -35.15 -29.05 14.14
CA LEU A 272 -36.10 -29.83 13.37
C LEU A 272 -35.35 -30.60 12.30
N THR A 273 -35.58 -31.92 12.25
CA THR A 273 -35.03 -32.78 11.22
C THR A 273 -36.19 -33.49 10.50
N ALA A 274 -36.13 -33.50 9.19
CA ALA A 274 -37.03 -34.33 8.38
C ALA A 274 -36.19 -35.09 7.32
N SER A 275 -36.47 -36.37 7.19
CA SER A 275 -35.75 -37.18 6.19
C SER A 275 -36.70 -38.15 5.51
N THR A 276 -36.47 -38.39 4.23
CA THR A 276 -37.06 -39.45 3.45
C THR A 276 -35.96 -40.20 2.75
N GLY A 277 -36.04 -41.53 2.74
CA GLY A 277 -34.98 -42.36 2.17
C GLY A 277 -35.48 -43.71 1.71
N LEU A 278 -34.70 -44.27 0.82
CA LEU A 278 -34.85 -45.62 0.27
C LEU A 278 -33.61 -46.43 0.62
N SER A 279 -33.78 -47.64 1.09
CA SER A 279 -32.68 -48.57 1.32
C SER A 279 -32.96 -49.98 0.79
N ASN A 280 -31.94 -50.61 0.28
CA ASN A 280 -31.96 -51.99 -0.11
C ASN A 280 -30.80 -52.72 0.58
N ASN A 281 -31.10 -53.73 1.38
CA ASN A 281 -30.12 -54.53 2.07
C ASN A 281 -30.08 -55.91 1.48
N ARG A 282 -28.94 -56.33 1.01
CA ARG A 282 -28.70 -57.65 0.45
C ARG A 282 -27.68 -58.41 1.31
N TYR A 283 -28.08 -59.57 1.80
CA TYR A 283 -27.26 -60.41 2.64
C TYR A 283 -26.63 -61.54 1.79
N GLY A 284 -25.36 -61.81 2.01
CA GLY A 284 -24.63 -62.94 1.39
C GLY A 284 -24.41 -64.10 2.39
N GLY A 285 -23.80 -65.17 1.89
CA GLY A 285 -23.52 -66.37 2.70
C GLY A 285 -24.77 -67.09 3.18
N ASP A 286 -24.70 -67.68 4.32
CA ASP A 286 -25.79 -68.50 4.92
C ASP A 286 -27.08 -67.74 5.23
N ARG A 287 -27.03 -66.39 5.20
CA ARG A 287 -28.21 -65.52 5.42
C ARG A 287 -28.95 -65.17 4.12
N ALA A 288 -28.35 -65.49 2.95
CA ALA A 288 -28.88 -65.05 1.67
C ALA A 288 -30.29 -65.60 1.37
N SER A 289 -30.55 -66.82 1.68
CA SER A 289 -31.81 -67.49 1.35
C SER A 289 -33.01 -67.15 2.23
N ALA A 290 -32.73 -66.68 3.49
CA ALA A 290 -33.80 -66.39 4.45
C ALA A 290 -34.21 -64.92 4.48
N ASN A 291 -33.30 -64.00 4.09
CA ASN A 291 -33.50 -62.53 4.27
C ASN A 291 -33.40 -61.68 2.99
N ASN A 292 -33.04 -62.29 1.85
CA ASN A 292 -32.96 -61.56 0.59
C ASN A 292 -34.32 -61.48 -0.08
N THR A 293 -35.10 -60.52 0.29
CA THR A 293 -36.19 -60.00 -0.53
C THR A 293 -35.64 -58.80 -1.31
N ASP A 294 -35.84 -58.75 -2.61
CA ASP A 294 -35.43 -57.61 -3.46
C ASP A 294 -36.33 -56.38 -3.16
N ASN A 295 -36.66 -56.18 -1.88
CA ASN A 295 -37.54 -55.10 -1.47
C ASN A 295 -36.74 -53.86 -1.11
N ILE A 296 -37.01 -52.79 -1.85
CA ILE A 296 -36.60 -51.44 -1.48
C ILE A 296 -37.51 -51.04 -0.32
N THR A 297 -36.91 -50.73 0.81
CA THR A 297 -37.59 -50.17 2.00
C THR A 297 -37.54 -48.67 1.98
N GLY A 298 -38.67 -48.00 1.97
CA GLY A 298 -38.81 -46.55 2.14
C GLY A 298 -38.99 -46.22 3.62
N SER A 299 -38.32 -45.14 4.05
CA SER A 299 -38.48 -44.57 5.40
C SER A 299 -38.69 -43.05 5.33
N ASN A 300 -39.68 -42.59 6.12
CA ASN A 300 -39.91 -41.14 6.32
C ASN A 300 -39.83 -40.88 7.83
N GLN A 301 -39.09 -39.84 8.18
CA GLN A 301 -38.89 -39.43 9.56
C GLN A 301 -39.03 -37.92 9.69
N VAL A 302 -39.74 -37.48 10.69
CA VAL A 302 -39.78 -36.07 11.14
C VAL A 302 -39.56 -36.08 12.63
N GLY A 303 -38.63 -35.28 13.12
CA GLY A 303 -38.26 -35.24 14.52
C GLY A 303 -37.86 -33.86 14.98
N LEU A 304 -38.07 -33.61 16.28
CA LEU A 304 -37.50 -32.46 16.98
C LEU A 304 -36.43 -32.99 17.94
N SER A 305 -35.25 -32.43 17.88
CA SER A 305 -34.14 -32.74 18.75
C SER A 305 -33.88 -31.58 19.70
N PHE A 306 -34.11 -31.79 20.99
CA PHE A 306 -33.77 -30.84 22.04
C PHE A 306 -32.52 -31.36 22.79
N ASN A 307 -31.50 -30.49 22.86
CA ASN A 307 -30.27 -30.82 23.59
C ASN A 307 -29.94 -29.70 24.59
N LEU A 308 -29.77 -30.04 25.85
CA LEU A 308 -29.35 -29.14 26.93
C LEU A 308 -28.14 -29.74 27.64
N PRO A 309 -26.92 -29.14 27.46
CA PRO A 309 -25.73 -29.61 28.15
C PRO A 309 -25.78 -29.21 29.63
N LEU A 310 -26.02 -30.18 30.52
CA LEU A 310 -26.09 -29.94 31.97
C LEU A 310 -24.72 -29.81 32.62
N TYR A 311 -23.74 -30.58 32.15
CA TYR A 311 -22.36 -30.54 32.62
C TYR A 311 -21.39 -30.96 31.52
N SER A 312 -20.40 -30.09 31.21
CA SER A 312 -19.41 -30.30 30.18
C SER A 312 -17.97 -30.38 30.72
N GLY A 313 -17.81 -30.94 31.94
CA GLY A 313 -16.48 -31.10 32.57
C GLY A 313 -15.75 -29.76 32.83
N GLY A 314 -16.48 -28.64 32.95
CA GLY A 314 -15.91 -27.30 33.15
C GLY A 314 -15.41 -26.61 31.87
N ALA A 315 -15.58 -27.21 30.68
CA ALA A 315 -15.09 -26.66 29.42
C ALA A 315 -15.67 -25.27 29.11
N VAL A 316 -17.02 -25.12 29.22
CA VAL A 316 -17.68 -23.83 28.92
C VAL A 316 -17.23 -22.75 29.91
N SER A 317 -17.13 -23.06 31.20
CA SER A 317 -16.62 -22.10 32.20
C SER A 317 -15.19 -21.66 31.93
N SER A 318 -14.34 -22.57 31.42
CA SER A 318 -12.99 -22.24 31.00
C SER A 318 -12.97 -21.35 29.72
N GLN A 319 -13.82 -21.63 28.72
CA GLN A 319 -13.98 -20.82 27.54
C GLN A 319 -14.45 -19.40 27.85
N VAL A 320 -15.41 -19.25 28.78
CA VAL A 320 -15.86 -17.92 29.22
C VAL A 320 -14.72 -17.16 29.91
N LYS A 321 -13.92 -17.82 30.77
CA LYS A 321 -12.75 -17.18 31.40
C LYS A 321 -11.70 -16.78 30.38
N GLN A 322 -11.43 -17.60 29.37
CA GLN A 322 -10.52 -17.25 28.26
C GLN A 322 -11.03 -16.02 27.51
N ALA A 323 -12.32 -15.97 27.19
CA ALA A 323 -12.92 -14.81 26.52
C ALA A 323 -12.87 -13.55 27.40
N GLN A 324 -13.05 -13.67 28.73
CA GLN A 324 -12.86 -12.54 29.65
C GLN A 324 -11.43 -12.03 29.67
N TYR A 325 -10.42 -12.88 29.66
CA TYR A 325 -9.02 -12.45 29.53
C TYR A 325 -8.72 -11.82 28.17
N ALA A 326 -9.32 -12.35 27.10
CA ALA A 326 -9.21 -11.74 25.77
C ALA A 326 -9.83 -10.33 25.73
N PHE A 327 -10.96 -10.11 26.43
CA PHE A 327 -11.55 -8.78 26.59
C PHE A 327 -10.65 -7.83 27.38
N VAL A 328 -10.00 -8.29 28.45
CA VAL A 328 -9.01 -7.47 29.17
C VAL A 328 -7.86 -7.11 28.26
N ALA A 329 -7.32 -8.07 27.50
CA ALA A 329 -6.24 -7.80 26.53
C ALA A 329 -6.67 -6.77 25.46
N ALA A 330 -7.89 -6.89 24.92
CA ALA A 330 -8.43 -5.93 23.95
C ALA A 330 -8.65 -4.54 24.57
N SER A 331 -8.99 -4.46 25.87
CA SER A 331 -9.12 -3.19 26.59
C SER A 331 -7.77 -2.49 26.76
N GLU A 332 -6.70 -3.23 27.08
CA GLU A 332 -5.35 -2.71 27.16
C GLU A 332 -4.81 -2.29 25.78
N GLN A 333 -5.17 -3.04 24.72
CA GLN A 333 -4.86 -2.65 23.35
C GLN A 333 -5.54 -1.34 22.94
N LEU A 334 -6.80 -1.13 23.37
CA LEU A 334 -7.51 0.12 23.16
C LEU A 334 -6.82 1.29 23.87
N GLU A 335 -6.39 1.11 25.12
CA GLU A 335 -5.64 2.13 25.86
C GLU A 335 -4.29 2.44 25.17
N SER A 336 -3.59 1.41 24.70
CA SER A 336 -2.37 1.57 23.92
C SER A 336 -2.61 2.36 22.61
N ALA A 337 -3.68 2.03 21.88
CA ALA A 337 -4.07 2.75 20.67
C ALA A 337 -4.43 4.22 20.97
N HIS A 338 -5.11 4.49 22.08
CA HIS A 338 -5.44 5.84 22.54
C HIS A 338 -4.17 6.66 22.81
N ARG A 339 -3.21 6.11 23.55
CA ARG A 339 -1.92 6.78 23.82
C ARG A 339 -1.13 7.02 22.54
N SER A 340 -1.12 6.05 21.63
CA SER A 340 -0.47 6.17 20.33
C SER A 340 -1.12 7.27 19.47
N ALA A 341 -2.44 7.35 19.44
CA ALA A 341 -3.16 8.40 18.73
C ALA A 341 -2.82 9.80 19.29
N ILE A 342 -2.81 9.97 20.62
CA ILE A 342 -2.39 11.23 21.26
C ILE A 342 -0.96 11.60 20.87
N GLN A 343 -0.03 10.65 20.93
CA GLN A 343 1.37 10.86 20.58
C GLN A 343 1.50 11.26 19.10
N THR A 344 0.81 10.56 18.19
CA THR A 344 0.84 10.84 16.74
C THR A 344 0.29 12.22 16.43
N VAL A 345 -0.84 12.61 17.01
CA VAL A 345 -1.42 13.97 16.82
C VAL A 345 -0.47 15.06 17.32
N ARG A 346 0.11 14.89 18.53
CA ARG A 346 1.06 15.87 19.09
C ARG A 346 2.33 15.96 18.25
N SER A 347 2.89 14.83 17.79
CA SER A 347 4.09 14.87 16.95
C SER A 347 3.79 15.49 15.59
N SER A 348 2.65 15.18 14.97
CA SER A 348 2.23 15.82 13.72
C SER A 348 2.01 17.33 13.86
N PHE A 349 1.38 17.76 14.96
CA PHE A 349 1.25 19.18 15.29
C PHE A 349 2.61 19.88 15.43
N ASN A 350 3.55 19.26 16.15
CA ASN A 350 4.91 19.80 16.32
C ASN A 350 5.65 19.84 14.97
N ASN A 351 5.50 18.82 14.11
CA ASN A 351 6.13 18.76 12.80
C ASN A 351 5.63 19.87 11.86
N VAL A 352 4.32 20.16 11.87
CA VAL A 352 3.77 21.27 11.08
C VAL A 352 4.35 22.61 11.57
N ASN A 353 4.37 22.86 12.88
CA ASN A 353 4.95 24.10 13.43
C ASN A 353 6.46 24.22 13.16
N ALA A 354 7.19 23.11 13.27
CA ALA A 354 8.61 23.08 12.93
C ALA A 354 8.84 23.37 11.44
N SER A 355 8.01 22.80 10.54
CA SER A 355 8.09 23.08 9.10
C SER A 355 7.86 24.55 8.79
N ILE A 356 6.88 25.20 9.43
CA ILE A 356 6.61 26.65 9.28
C ILE A 356 7.83 27.48 9.71
N SER A 357 8.42 27.12 10.87
CA SER A 357 9.60 27.80 11.38
C SER A 357 10.82 27.60 10.48
N SER A 358 11.02 26.39 9.97
CA SER A 358 12.10 26.03 9.04
C SER A 358 11.98 26.80 7.72
N ILE A 359 10.78 26.91 7.15
CA ILE A 359 10.55 27.68 5.91
C ILE A 359 10.94 29.15 6.11
N ASN A 360 10.56 29.77 7.25
CA ASN A 360 10.90 31.14 7.54
C ASN A 360 12.41 31.33 7.75
N ALA A 361 13.06 30.40 8.43
CA ALA A 361 14.51 30.41 8.65
C ALA A 361 15.27 30.23 7.32
N TYR A 362 14.88 29.27 6.47
CA TYR A 362 15.53 29.06 5.18
C TYR A 362 15.26 30.18 4.18
N LYS A 363 14.09 30.82 4.21
CA LYS A 363 13.86 32.06 3.43
C LYS A 363 14.90 33.13 3.77
N GLN A 364 15.15 33.34 5.08
CA GLN A 364 16.13 34.33 5.52
C GLN A 364 17.57 33.86 5.17
N ALA A 365 17.85 32.55 5.29
CA ALA A 365 19.14 31.98 4.94
C ALA A 365 19.47 32.18 3.42
N VAL A 366 18.49 32.01 2.54
CA VAL A 366 18.66 32.26 1.10
C VAL A 366 19.00 33.74 0.83
N ILE A 367 18.28 34.67 1.48
CA ILE A 367 18.53 36.12 1.34
C ILE A 367 19.95 36.45 1.83
N SER A 368 20.36 35.93 2.98
CA SER A 368 21.67 36.18 3.55
C SER A 368 22.80 35.56 2.71
N ALA A 369 22.59 34.33 2.20
CA ALA A 369 23.55 33.66 1.34
C ALA A 369 23.70 34.35 -0.01
N GLN A 370 22.62 34.86 -0.60
CA GLN A 370 22.69 35.67 -1.83
C GLN A 370 23.51 36.95 -1.58
N SER A 371 23.22 37.69 -0.54
CA SER A 371 23.99 38.91 -0.19
C SER A 371 25.45 38.62 0.10
N SER A 372 25.74 37.44 0.69
CA SER A 372 27.12 37.01 0.92
C SER A 372 27.83 36.70 -0.39
N LEU A 373 27.18 35.98 -1.31
CA LEU A 373 27.75 35.68 -2.63
C LEU A 373 28.06 36.97 -3.39
N ASP A 374 27.10 37.92 -3.46
CA ASP A 374 27.28 39.22 -4.15
C ASP A 374 28.49 39.99 -3.56
N ALA A 375 28.66 39.94 -2.23
CA ALA A 375 29.81 40.59 -1.56
C ALA A 375 31.14 39.86 -1.84
N MET A 376 31.15 38.51 -1.94
CA MET A 376 32.36 37.74 -2.24
C MET A 376 32.78 37.94 -3.71
N GLU A 377 31.82 37.94 -4.64
CA GLU A 377 32.09 38.25 -6.05
C GLU A 377 32.66 39.66 -6.24
N ALA A 378 32.07 40.67 -5.58
CA ALA A 378 32.59 42.02 -5.59
C ALA A 378 34.02 42.09 -5.00
N GLY A 379 34.26 41.43 -3.86
CA GLY A 379 35.60 41.39 -3.26
C GLY A 379 36.63 40.66 -4.11
N TYR A 380 36.24 39.59 -4.79
CA TYR A 380 37.10 38.85 -5.70
C TYR A 380 37.46 39.69 -6.93
N SER A 381 36.53 40.46 -7.47
CA SER A 381 36.77 41.34 -8.62
C SER A 381 37.84 42.38 -8.34
N VAL A 382 37.94 42.90 -7.13
CA VAL A 382 38.95 43.89 -6.68
C VAL A 382 40.17 43.27 -5.98
N GLY A 383 40.25 41.93 -5.90
CA GLY A 383 41.41 41.22 -5.38
C GLY A 383 41.49 41.12 -3.85
N THR A 384 40.42 41.44 -3.11
CA THR A 384 40.37 41.37 -1.64
C THR A 384 39.85 40.04 -1.12
N ARG A 385 39.30 39.19 -1.95
CA ARG A 385 38.79 37.85 -1.69
C ARG A 385 39.37 36.83 -2.68
N THR A 386 39.39 35.56 -2.28
CA THR A 386 39.87 34.44 -3.11
C THR A 386 38.73 33.83 -3.91
N ILE A 387 39.08 33.07 -4.95
CA ILE A 387 38.10 32.30 -5.74
C ILE A 387 37.40 31.27 -4.85
N VAL A 388 38.10 30.71 -3.87
CA VAL A 388 37.53 29.74 -2.92
C VAL A 388 36.40 30.35 -2.11
N ASP A 389 36.54 31.62 -1.66
CA ASP A 389 35.45 32.33 -0.95
C ASP A 389 34.17 32.43 -1.82
N VAL A 390 34.31 32.68 -3.14
CA VAL A 390 33.20 32.78 -4.09
C VAL A 390 32.56 31.39 -4.29
N LEU A 391 33.35 30.34 -4.50
CA LEU A 391 32.88 28.97 -4.69
C LEU A 391 32.13 28.45 -3.45
N ASP A 392 32.64 28.73 -2.25
CA ASP A 392 31.99 28.38 -1.01
C ASP A 392 30.67 29.14 -0.78
N ALA A 393 30.66 30.45 -1.09
CA ALA A 393 29.44 31.25 -1.03
C ALA A 393 28.38 30.77 -2.04
N THR A 394 28.78 30.40 -3.27
CA THR A 394 27.92 29.81 -4.29
C THR A 394 27.30 28.50 -3.79
N THR A 395 28.11 27.63 -3.26
CA THR A 395 27.67 26.35 -2.71
C THR A 395 26.67 26.55 -1.55
N THR A 396 26.97 27.50 -0.66
CA THR A 396 26.08 27.85 0.47
C THR A 396 24.72 28.36 -0.01
N LEU A 397 24.69 29.19 -1.04
CA LEU A 397 23.44 29.72 -1.61
C LEU A 397 22.57 28.60 -2.20
N TYR A 398 23.14 27.73 -3.03
CA TYR A 398 22.36 26.66 -3.66
C TYR A 398 21.89 25.62 -2.66
N ASN A 399 22.71 25.29 -1.67
CA ASN A 399 22.28 24.45 -0.53
C ASN A 399 21.10 25.08 0.23
N ALA A 400 21.13 26.39 0.50
CA ALA A 400 20.03 27.09 1.15
C ALA A 400 18.75 27.08 0.31
N LYS A 401 18.84 27.22 -1.02
CA LYS A 401 17.70 27.10 -1.94
C LYS A 401 17.09 25.69 -1.94
N GLN A 402 17.93 24.64 -1.98
CA GLN A 402 17.47 23.24 -1.88
C GLN A 402 16.77 22.97 -0.55
N GLN A 403 17.36 23.42 0.56
CA GLN A 403 16.74 23.26 1.89
C GLN A 403 15.40 23.98 2.02
N LEU A 404 15.26 25.17 1.40
CA LEU A 404 13.99 25.89 1.36
C LEU A 404 12.93 25.13 0.57
N ALA A 405 13.28 24.56 -0.60
CA ALA A 405 12.37 23.75 -1.40
C ALA A 405 11.91 22.51 -0.61
N ASN A 406 12.85 21.76 -0.05
CA ASN A 406 12.56 20.59 0.77
C ASN A 406 11.66 20.92 1.97
N ALA A 407 11.90 22.05 2.66
CA ALA A 407 11.06 22.49 3.78
C ALA A 407 9.61 22.79 3.35
N ARG A 408 9.39 23.32 2.12
CA ARG A 408 8.04 23.57 1.57
C ARG A 408 7.30 22.25 1.31
N TYR A 409 7.93 21.29 0.63
CA TYR A 409 7.31 19.98 0.38
C TYR A 409 7.07 19.20 1.67
N SER A 410 8.01 19.23 2.60
CA SER A 410 7.82 18.64 3.94
C SER A 410 6.64 19.24 4.69
N TYR A 411 6.42 20.55 4.59
CA TYR A 411 5.25 21.20 5.17
C TYR A 411 3.94 20.67 4.56
N MET A 412 3.86 20.53 3.24
CA MET A 412 2.66 20.02 2.56
C MET A 412 2.35 18.57 2.97
N ILE A 413 3.38 17.73 3.05
CA ILE A 413 3.24 16.35 3.52
C ILE A 413 2.81 16.32 5.01
N ASN A 414 3.39 17.19 5.86
CA ASN A 414 3.03 17.24 7.28
C ASN A 414 1.60 17.76 7.52
N GLN A 415 1.06 18.58 6.62
CA GLN A 415 -0.36 18.96 6.64
C GLN A 415 -1.28 17.75 6.37
N LEU A 416 -0.90 16.85 5.47
CA LEU A 416 -1.65 15.61 5.24
C LEU A 416 -1.48 14.62 6.39
N ASN A 417 -0.28 14.54 6.96
CA ASN A 417 0.00 13.68 8.12
C ASN A 417 -0.88 14.03 9.33
N ILE A 418 -1.07 15.32 9.62
CA ILE A 418 -1.95 15.72 10.73
C ILE A 418 -3.41 15.37 10.43
N LYS A 419 -3.89 15.54 9.20
CA LYS A 419 -5.23 15.12 8.77
C LYS A 419 -5.42 13.60 8.86
N SER A 420 -4.43 12.83 8.48
CA SER A 420 -4.42 11.37 8.64
C SER A 420 -4.44 10.97 10.12
N ALA A 421 -3.64 11.63 10.97
CA ALA A 421 -3.63 11.39 12.41
C ALA A 421 -4.99 11.69 13.07
N LEU A 422 -5.74 12.64 12.54
CA LEU A 422 -7.11 12.93 12.98
C LEU A 422 -8.13 11.94 12.43
N GLY A 423 -7.81 11.17 11.38
CA GLY A 423 -8.75 10.33 10.65
C GLY A 423 -9.69 11.10 9.72
N THR A 424 -9.36 12.34 9.39
CA THR A 424 -10.20 13.23 8.56
C THR A 424 -9.67 13.44 7.15
N LEU A 425 -8.53 12.80 6.82
CA LEU A 425 -7.91 12.92 5.51
C LEU A 425 -8.85 12.40 4.40
N ASN A 426 -9.11 13.27 3.42
CA ASN A 426 -10.00 12.98 2.30
C ASN A 426 -9.50 13.61 0.99
N GLU A 427 -10.19 13.33 -0.12
CA GLU A 427 -9.87 13.84 -1.45
C GLU A 427 -9.93 15.37 -1.55
N GLN A 428 -10.76 16.03 -0.75
CA GLN A 428 -10.88 17.48 -0.72
C GLN A 428 -9.62 18.17 -0.17
N ASP A 429 -8.89 17.49 0.72
CA ASP A 429 -7.60 17.97 1.21
C ASP A 429 -6.56 18.02 0.08
N LEU A 430 -6.57 17.03 -0.83
CA LEU A 430 -5.74 17.05 -2.04
C LEU A 430 -6.12 18.20 -2.98
N GLN A 431 -7.42 18.48 -3.13
CA GLN A 431 -7.88 19.61 -3.94
C GLN A 431 -7.42 20.95 -3.35
N THR A 432 -7.41 21.10 -2.03
CA THR A 432 -6.88 22.29 -1.37
C THR A 432 -5.40 22.47 -1.64
N LEU A 433 -4.61 21.38 -1.57
CA LEU A 433 -3.19 21.43 -1.91
C LEU A 433 -2.97 21.69 -3.42
N ASN A 434 -3.84 21.19 -4.27
CA ASN A 434 -3.77 21.41 -5.72
C ASN A 434 -3.88 22.90 -6.10
N ASN A 435 -4.56 23.73 -5.29
CA ASN A 435 -4.63 25.17 -5.49
C ASN A 435 -3.28 25.88 -5.30
N HIS A 436 -2.30 25.24 -4.68
CA HIS A 436 -0.93 25.73 -4.53
C HIS A 436 -0.01 25.25 -5.67
N LEU A 437 -0.50 24.44 -6.59
CA LEU A 437 0.22 23.98 -7.77
C LEU A 437 -0.01 24.95 -8.93
N GLY A 438 0.91 25.01 -9.87
CA GLY A 438 0.89 25.99 -10.94
C GLY A 438 1.38 25.43 -12.27
N LYS A 439 2.54 25.87 -12.72
CA LYS A 439 3.08 25.56 -14.05
C LYS A 439 3.43 24.09 -14.22
N ASP A 440 3.31 23.61 -15.43
CA ASP A 440 3.71 22.29 -15.84
C ASP A 440 5.24 22.16 -15.85
N ILE A 441 5.74 21.08 -15.27
CA ILE A 441 7.17 20.73 -15.27
C ILE A 441 7.35 19.29 -15.74
N GLY A 442 8.34 19.08 -16.62
CA GLY A 442 8.69 17.74 -17.11
C GLY A 442 9.32 16.88 -16.02
N THR A 443 9.02 15.59 -16.05
CA THR A 443 9.54 14.61 -15.10
C THR A 443 10.77 13.86 -15.60
N SER A 444 11.15 14.03 -16.88
CA SER A 444 12.37 13.44 -17.43
C SER A 444 13.58 14.28 -17.03
N PRO A 445 14.67 13.66 -16.53
CA PRO A 445 15.92 14.35 -16.27
C PRO A 445 16.48 15.10 -17.49
N ASP A 446 16.25 14.58 -18.69
CA ASP A 446 16.71 15.19 -19.94
C ASP A 446 15.91 16.44 -20.32
N ILE A 447 14.66 16.55 -19.91
CA ILE A 447 13.83 17.75 -20.09
C ILE A 447 14.23 18.85 -19.11
N VAL A 448 14.63 18.47 -17.90
CA VAL A 448 15.12 19.42 -16.88
C VAL A 448 16.50 19.96 -17.25
N ALA A 449 17.31 19.16 -17.95
CA ALA A 449 18.67 19.52 -18.38
C ALA A 449 18.92 19.23 -19.88
N PRO A 450 18.31 19.97 -20.78
CA PRO A 450 18.41 19.69 -22.24
C PRO A 450 19.83 19.79 -22.81
N GLU A 451 20.76 20.48 -22.15
CA GLU A 451 22.14 20.63 -22.63
C GLU A 451 22.94 19.32 -22.59
N ASN A 452 22.61 18.40 -21.72
CA ASN A 452 23.29 17.10 -21.61
C ASN A 452 22.72 16.03 -22.55
N ALA A 453 21.47 16.16 -23.00
CA ALA A 453 20.85 15.26 -23.98
C ALA A 453 21.60 15.30 -25.33
N GLN A 454 22.17 16.46 -25.71
CA GLN A 454 22.99 16.59 -26.93
C GLN A 454 24.36 15.91 -26.79
N GLN A 455 24.95 15.87 -25.59
CA GLN A 455 26.22 15.17 -25.36
C GLN A 455 26.03 13.65 -25.30
N ALA A 456 24.94 13.16 -24.71
CA ALA A 456 24.60 11.75 -24.71
C ALA A 456 24.26 11.24 -26.11
N ALA A 457 23.52 11.99 -26.92
CA ALA A 457 23.23 11.68 -28.33
C ALA A 457 24.49 11.68 -29.21
N ASN A 458 25.45 12.54 -28.92
CA ASN A 458 26.74 12.58 -29.63
C ASN A 458 27.68 11.43 -29.16
N ALA A 459 27.56 10.92 -27.97
CA ALA A 459 28.29 9.74 -27.47
C ALA A 459 27.78 8.46 -28.11
N ASP A 460 26.46 8.33 -28.27
CA ASP A 460 25.81 7.17 -28.90
C ASP A 460 26.00 7.11 -30.41
N SER A 461 26.27 8.27 -31.05
CA SER A 461 26.60 8.34 -32.49
C SER A 461 28.06 8.05 -32.83
N ALA A 462 28.90 7.79 -31.84
CA ALA A 462 30.35 7.54 -31.99
C ALA A 462 30.73 6.04 -31.94
N GLU A 463 29.92 5.15 -32.49
CA GLU A 463 30.36 3.79 -32.88
C GLU A 463 29.68 3.34 -34.19
N PRO A 464 30.38 2.67 -35.11
CA PRO A 464 31.09 1.44 -34.82
C PRO A 464 32.50 1.36 -35.47
N ARG A 465 33.49 1.05 -34.71
CA ARG A 465 34.76 0.54 -35.29
C ARG A 465 34.63 -0.94 -35.59
N SER A 466 34.72 -1.20 -36.86
CA SER A 466 34.85 -2.46 -37.57
C SER A 466 35.38 -3.65 -36.75
N ALA A 467 34.56 -4.69 -36.67
CA ALA A 467 35.01 -6.03 -36.36
C ALA A 467 35.94 -6.58 -37.44
N SER A 468 37.17 -6.82 -37.10
CA SER A 468 38.10 -7.64 -37.95
C SER A 468 37.64 -9.09 -37.93
N LYS A 469 37.46 -9.62 -39.12
CA LYS A 469 37.26 -11.04 -39.42
C LYS A 469 38.41 -11.85 -38.86
N THR A 470 38.16 -12.81 -37.99
CA THR A 470 38.99 -13.98 -37.79
C THR A 470 38.15 -15.23 -37.98
N THR A 471 38.65 -16.06 -38.90
CA THR A 471 38.17 -17.35 -39.39
C THR A 471 38.00 -18.41 -38.28
N PRO A 472 37.12 -19.40 -38.44
CA PRO A 472 36.88 -20.44 -37.46
C PRO A 472 37.92 -21.57 -37.62
N VAL A 473 38.52 -21.98 -36.53
CA VAL A 473 39.26 -23.24 -36.41
C VAL A 473 38.40 -24.29 -35.74
N SER A 474 38.09 -25.33 -36.51
CA SER A 474 37.53 -26.60 -36.09
C SER A 474 38.52 -27.33 -35.18
N ASN A 475 38.10 -27.89 -34.04
CA ASN A 475 38.41 -29.30 -33.73
C ASN A 475 37.67 -29.86 -32.50
N LYS A 476 36.98 -30.95 -32.79
CA LYS A 476 36.84 -32.30 -32.15
C LYS A 476 36.84 -32.41 -30.60
N SER A 477 35.70 -32.89 -30.19
CA SER A 477 35.46 -34.06 -29.29
C SER A 477 36.50 -34.44 -28.25
N ALA A 478 36.06 -34.49 -26.99
CA ALA A 478 36.32 -35.65 -26.11
C ALA A 478 35.28 -35.69 -24.94
N THR A 479 34.72 -36.86 -24.85
CA THR A 479 33.78 -37.45 -23.90
C THR A 479 34.37 -37.68 -22.51
N ARG A 480 33.47 -37.81 -21.52
CA ARG A 480 33.59 -38.47 -20.18
C ARG A 480 33.81 -37.52 -19.02
N ALA A 481 33.21 -37.70 -17.91
CA ALA A 481 32.32 -38.62 -17.24
C ALA A 481 32.11 -38.08 -15.80
N ASN A 482 30.90 -38.09 -15.35
CA ASN A 482 30.43 -38.59 -14.07
C ASN A 482 31.34 -38.49 -12.83
N SER A 483 30.88 -37.73 -11.81
CA SER A 483 30.70 -38.25 -10.45
C SER A 483 30.19 -37.20 -9.50
N ASN A 484 28.99 -37.39 -9.04
CA ASN A 484 28.53 -36.92 -7.73
C ASN A 484 29.26 -37.75 -6.65
N PRO A 485 29.61 -37.24 -5.46
CA PRO A 485 28.89 -37.78 -4.34
C PRO A 485 28.46 -36.79 -3.25
N PHE A 486 27.32 -37.10 -2.73
CA PHE A 486 26.80 -36.77 -1.40
C PHE A 486 27.79 -36.98 -0.27
N GLY A 487 27.59 -36.21 0.84
CA GLY A 487 27.99 -36.66 2.17
C GLY A 487 28.38 -35.51 3.11
N GLN A 488 27.58 -35.00 3.85
CA GLN A 488 27.19 -34.92 5.27
C GLN A 488 26.50 -33.58 5.58
#